data_da8f24cfbf94b8b4fd25bab4c6b2c7c9
#
_entry.id   da8f24cfbf94b8b4fd25bab4c6b2c7c9
#
_cell.length_a   1.000
_cell.length_b   1.000
_cell.length_c   1.000
_cell.angle_alpha   90.00
_cell.angle_beta   90.00
_cell.angle_gamma   90.00
#
_symmetry.space_group_name_H-M   'P 1'
#
loop_
_entity.id
_entity.type
_entity.pdbx_description
1 polymer ?
#
loop_
_entity_poly.entity_id
_entity_poly.type
_entity_poly.pdbx_seq_one_letter_code
_entity_poly.pdbx_strand_id
1 'polypeptide(L)' 'MNEYTTIWSGRAVRAALTVKVLDQTSGAIKFVVPDNEKCTFWLPKKALREVDGQYDLAFWFVKGDYLRSLFDRYASHYKG' A
#
# COMPACT_ATOMS: atom_id res chain seq x y z
N MET A 1 10.18 -2.46 -16.30
CA MET A 1 8.91 -3.18 -16.31
C MET A 1 7.93 -2.55 -15.35
N ASN A 2 6.70 -2.40 -15.79
CA ASN A 2 5.65 -1.81 -14.96
C ASN A 2 4.99 -2.90 -14.13
N GLU A 3 5.46 -3.08 -12.92
CA GLU A 3 4.87 -4.07 -12.02
C GLU A 3 3.91 -3.38 -11.07
N TYR A 4 2.64 -3.64 -11.29
CA TYR A 4 1.60 -3.18 -10.39
C TYR A 4 1.35 -4.24 -9.33
N THR A 5 1.08 -3.77 -8.13
CA THR A 5 0.70 -4.64 -7.04
C THR A 5 -0.42 -3.98 -6.24
N THR A 6 -0.94 -4.71 -5.27
CA THR A 6 -2.01 -4.20 -4.41
C THR A 6 -1.55 -4.26 -2.97
N ILE A 7 -1.77 -3.16 -2.25
CA ILE A 7 -1.57 -3.12 -0.81
C ILE A 7 -2.95 -3.19 -0.16
N TRP A 8 -3.16 -4.23 0.65
CA TRP A 8 -4.41 -4.43 1.37
C TRP A 8 -4.29 -3.92 2.79
N SER A 9 -5.34 -3.30 3.29
CA SER A 9 -5.42 -2.84 4.66
C SER A 9 -6.82 -3.02 5.20
N GLY A 10 -6.94 -3.13 6.52
CA GLY A 10 -8.22 -3.26 7.20
C GLY A 10 -8.62 -4.70 7.49
N ARG A 11 -9.67 -4.87 8.28
CA ARG A 11 -10.18 -6.20 8.69
C ARG A 11 -11.58 -6.46 8.15
N ALA A 12 -12.60 -5.83 8.74
CA ALA A 12 -13.98 -6.04 8.32
C ALA A 12 -14.26 -5.41 6.97
N VAL A 13 -13.73 -4.21 6.75
CA VAL A 13 -13.73 -3.56 5.44
C VAL A 13 -12.28 -3.47 4.99
N ARG A 14 -11.95 -4.18 3.93
CA ARG A 14 -10.59 -4.16 3.39
C ARG A 14 -10.48 -3.09 2.31
N ALA A 15 -9.41 -2.33 2.38
CA ALA A 15 -9.08 -1.33 1.38
C ALA A 15 -7.94 -1.88 0.51
N ALA A 16 -8.12 -1.83 -0.79
CA ALA A 16 -7.13 -2.27 -1.77
C ALA A 16 -6.57 -1.06 -2.50
N LEU A 17 -5.31 -0.78 -2.30
CA LEU A 17 -4.62 0.32 -2.97
C LEU A 17 -3.72 -0.25 -4.06
N THR A 18 -4.04 0.06 -5.32
CA THR A 18 -3.21 -0.33 -6.45
C THR A 18 -2.03 0.62 -6.56
N VAL A 19 -0.83 0.06 -6.57
CA VAL A 19 0.41 0.83 -6.58
C VAL A 19 1.41 0.19 -7.53
N LYS A 20 2.48 0.92 -7.81
CA LYS A 20 3.60 0.42 -8.57
C LYS A 20 4.85 0.52 -7.68
N VAL A 21 5.66 -0.53 -7.69
CA VAL A 21 6.92 -0.52 -6.96
C VAL A 21 7.94 0.27 -7.76
N LEU A 22 8.50 1.31 -7.16
CA LEU A 22 9.53 2.14 -7.80
C LEU A 22 10.94 1.73 -7.40
N ASP A 23 11.13 1.39 -6.14
CA ASP A 23 12.45 1.10 -5.60
C ASP A 23 12.30 0.31 -4.31
N GLN A 24 13.38 -0.29 -3.87
CA GLN A 24 13.38 -0.98 -2.58
C GLN A 24 14.78 -1.03 -2.00
N THR A 25 14.82 -1.01 -0.68
CA THR A 25 16.04 -1.22 0.09
C THR A 25 15.90 -2.49 0.92
N SER A 26 16.89 -2.81 1.73
CA SER A 26 16.81 -3.98 2.61
C SER A 26 15.70 -3.87 3.65
N GLY A 27 15.28 -2.66 4.01
CA GLY A 27 14.28 -2.44 5.05
C GLY A 27 12.97 -1.79 4.62
N ALA A 28 12.87 -1.30 3.38
CA ALA A 28 11.69 -0.56 2.94
C ALA A 28 11.45 -0.71 1.43
N ILE A 29 10.22 -0.44 1.02
CA ILE A 29 9.83 -0.45 -0.39
C ILE A 29 9.17 0.89 -0.72
N LYS A 30 9.57 1.47 -1.85
CA LYS A 30 9.00 2.72 -2.35
C LYS A 30 7.91 2.41 -3.38
N PHE A 31 6.75 3.02 -3.16
CA PHE A 31 5.59 2.85 -4.03
C PHE A 31 5.17 4.18 -4.64
N VAL A 32 4.48 4.10 -5.75
CA VAL A 32 3.81 5.25 -6.37
C VAL A 32 2.37 4.87 -6.71
N VAL A 33 1.46 5.84 -6.56
CA VAL A 33 0.07 5.67 -6.98
C VAL A 33 0.01 5.95 -8.48
N PRO A 34 -0.47 4.99 -9.31
CA PRO A 34 -0.47 5.18 -10.76
C PRO A 34 -1.25 6.40 -11.24
N ASP A 35 -2.33 6.75 -10.53
CA ASP A 35 -3.16 7.90 -10.90
C ASP A 35 -2.51 9.24 -10.56
N ASN A 36 -1.44 9.22 -9.77
CA ASN A 36 -0.73 10.43 -9.37
C ASN A 36 0.75 10.12 -9.17
N GLU A 37 1.54 10.32 -10.22
CA GLU A 37 2.98 10.02 -10.21
C GLU A 37 3.78 10.79 -9.17
N LYS A 38 3.23 11.90 -8.67
CA LYS A 38 3.86 12.68 -7.61
C LYS A 38 3.61 12.09 -6.23
N CYS A 39 2.65 11.19 -6.11
CA CYS A 39 2.31 10.57 -4.85
C CYS A 39 3.16 9.32 -4.65
N THR A 40 4.33 9.50 -4.06
CA THR A 40 5.25 8.40 -3.73
C THR A 40 5.40 8.29 -2.22
N PHE A 41 5.63 7.07 -1.75
CA PHE A 41 5.79 6.83 -0.32
C PHE A 41 6.60 5.58 -0.06
N TRP A 42 7.29 5.57 1.09
CA TRP A 42 8.06 4.43 1.55
C TRP A 42 7.31 3.70 2.65
N LEU A 43 7.29 2.38 2.58
CA LEU A 43 6.74 1.55 3.65
C LEU A 43 7.81 0.58 4.14
N PRO A 44 7.95 0.41 5.46
CA PRO A 44 8.90 -0.56 6.01
C PRO A 44 8.45 -1.99 5.73
N LYS A 45 9.39 -2.85 5.34
CA LYS A 45 9.08 -4.24 5.05
C LYS A 45 8.46 -4.98 6.23
N LYS A 46 8.82 -4.59 7.46
CA LYS A 46 8.26 -5.20 8.66
C LYS A 46 6.75 -4.94 8.83
N ALA A 47 6.22 -3.89 8.19
CA ALA A 47 4.80 -3.58 8.21
C ALA A 47 4.05 -4.21 7.02
N LEU A 48 4.78 -4.86 6.12
CA LEU A 48 4.22 -5.47 4.92
C LEU A 48 4.40 -6.97 4.98
N ARG A 49 3.34 -7.70 4.65
CA ARG A 49 3.38 -9.14 4.48
C ARG A 49 3.06 -9.46 3.04
N GLU A 50 4.02 -10.05 2.33
CA GLU A 50 3.81 -10.43 0.94
C GLU A 50 3.05 -11.75 0.86
N VAL A 51 1.96 -11.74 0.09
CA VAL A 51 1.15 -12.93 -0.18
C VAL A 51 0.78 -12.92 -1.65
N ASP A 52 1.27 -13.90 -2.40
CA ASP A 52 0.95 -14.06 -3.83
C ASP A 52 1.20 -12.81 -4.67
N GLY A 53 2.31 -12.13 -4.42
CA GLY A 53 2.68 -10.92 -5.15
C GLY A 53 1.95 -9.65 -4.72
N GLN A 54 1.11 -9.75 -3.70
CA GLN A 54 0.43 -8.61 -3.12
C GLN A 54 0.92 -8.40 -1.69
N TYR A 55 0.57 -7.28 -1.09
CA TYR A 55 1.02 -6.95 0.25
C TYR A 55 -0.16 -6.72 1.18
N ASP A 56 -0.08 -7.28 2.39
CA ASP A 56 -0.97 -6.93 3.49
C ASP A 56 -0.23 -5.95 4.40
N LEU A 57 -0.82 -4.78 4.59
CA LEU A 57 -0.26 -3.76 5.46
C LEU A 57 -0.76 -3.96 6.89
N ALA A 58 0.17 -3.99 7.83
CA ALA A 58 -0.18 -4.13 9.24
C ALA A 58 -1.09 -2.97 9.67
N PHE A 59 -2.22 -3.31 10.30
CA PHE A 59 -3.22 -2.29 10.63
C PHE A 59 -2.69 -1.22 11.58
N TRP A 60 -1.74 -1.57 12.46
CA TRP A 60 -1.15 -0.61 13.39
C TRP A 60 -0.36 0.49 12.67
N PHE A 61 0.11 0.20 11.46
CA PHE A 61 0.86 1.15 10.65
C PHE A 61 -0.05 2.15 9.94
N VAL A 62 -1.31 1.78 9.68
CA VAL A 62 -2.27 2.64 8.96
C VAL A 62 -2.79 3.79 9.83
N LYS A 63 -2.38 3.85 11.09
CA LYS A 63 -2.80 4.92 12.00
C LYS A 63 -2.19 6.28 11.64
N GLY A 64 -1.21 6.32 10.74
CA GLY A 64 -0.65 7.59 10.27
C GLY A 64 -1.64 8.33 9.37
N ASP A 65 -1.81 9.63 9.59
CA ASP A 65 -2.75 10.45 8.81
C ASP A 65 -2.47 10.40 7.32
N TYR A 66 -1.20 10.35 6.94
CA TYR A 66 -0.80 10.35 5.55
C TYR A 66 -1.28 9.10 4.81
N LEU A 67 -1.04 7.92 5.39
CA LEU A 67 -1.47 6.67 4.79
C LEU A 67 -2.98 6.54 4.77
N ARG A 68 -3.64 6.96 5.85
CA ARG A 68 -5.09 6.97 5.90
C ARG A 68 -5.67 7.81 4.77
N SER A 69 -5.10 8.99 4.53
CA SER A 69 -5.53 9.86 3.44
C SER A 69 -5.32 9.21 2.08
N LEU A 70 -4.20 8.51 1.88
CA LEU A 70 -3.94 7.81 0.63
C LEU A 70 -4.97 6.72 0.38
N PHE A 71 -5.26 5.91 1.39
CA PHE A 71 -6.26 4.84 1.25
C PHE A 71 -7.65 5.41 1.04
N ASP A 72 -8.02 6.48 1.74
CA ASP A 72 -9.33 7.10 1.57
C ASP A 72 -9.51 7.68 0.16
N ARG A 73 -8.44 8.20 -0.42
CA ARG A 73 -8.50 8.87 -1.72
C ARG A 73 -8.43 7.90 -2.89
N TYR A 74 -7.57 6.90 -2.82
CA TYR A 74 -7.23 6.07 -3.97
C TYR A 74 -7.63 4.60 -3.84
N ALA A 75 -7.89 4.12 -2.65
CA ALA A 75 -8.18 2.71 -2.44
C ALA A 75 -9.62 2.36 -2.76
N SER A 76 -9.81 1.15 -3.28
CA SER A 76 -11.14 0.55 -3.40
C SER A 76 -11.46 -0.19 -2.10
N HIS A 77 -12.69 -0.11 -1.64
CA HIS A 77 -13.09 -0.71 -0.37
C HIS A 77 -13.97 -1.92 -0.61
N TYR A 78 -13.66 -3.01 0.07
CA TYR A 78 -14.38 -4.27 -0.05
C TYR A 78 -14.85 -4.71 1.33
N LYS A 79 -16.14 -4.98 1.42
CA LYS A 79 -16.71 -5.50 2.66
C LYS A 79 -16.48 -7.00 2.70
N GLY A 80 -15.68 -7.41 3.68
CA GLY A 80 -15.29 -8.81 3.81
C GLY A 80 -16.13 -9.58 4.80
#